data_3f04f1717de6775e6ab4f290c8ec1e01
#
_entry.id   3f04f1717de6775e6ab4f290c8ec1e01
#
_cell.length_a   1.000
_cell.length_b   1.000
_cell.length_c   1.000
_cell.angle_alpha   90.00
_cell.angle_beta   90.00
_cell.angle_gamma   90.00
#
_symmetry.space_group_name_H-M   'P 1'
#
loop_
_entity.id
_entity.type
_entity.pdbx_description
1 polymer ?
#
loop_
_entity_poly.entity_id
_entity_poly.type
_entity_poly.pdbx_seq_one_letter_code
_entity_poly.pdbx_strand_id
1 'polypeptide(L)'
;MTAQHLPGDAPFFQEWSTKQPGTRRSLARARAVGQAMGTWDATPPVLAVVGSKGKGTTAVHAAATLSAALVENNRQAHVGLVSSPGLRTNRERMRFDGQAISLDEYERVSQALDRARESVPPSDDGYLSPTGSFTITGAAWAAARGADVLVLEEGLGGRSDEVSLFEPLVVAVTKVFYEHGELLGPTLDDVARDLLGVVGPGTRTIVTVAQDAEVTAIVEETAARFGAELVTVTADSPTSAPAGLAPITRLNAAAGETAARAVASALAWRVDDARAAAALASVQVPGRMSRHILGDVSVMVDGGISPEGVAATVADYLRWHGRLDTVVASFPDTKDVAACFAELRGFELVIPSRADDYLAFTKAEALYDDVPDARTALARGLEIARAQGGGCLMIGTQSYVAIALDVLDVATERAFTPPP
;
A
#
# COMPACT_ATOMS: atom_id res chain seq x y z
N MET A 1 8.43 9.28 3.13
CA MET A 1 9.75 8.64 2.85
C MET A 1 9.93 7.49 3.83
N THR A 2 10.81 6.53 3.57
CA THR A 2 11.12 5.42 4.48
C THR A 2 11.99 5.88 5.64
N ALA A 3 12.01 5.14 6.77
CA ALA A 3 12.87 5.47 7.92
C ALA A 3 14.37 5.30 7.64
N GLN A 4 14.72 4.43 6.68
CA GLN A 4 16.11 4.12 6.33
C GLN A 4 16.34 4.32 4.84
N HIS A 5 17.40 5.06 4.50
CA HIS A 5 17.90 5.21 3.14
C HIS A 5 18.94 4.13 2.83
N LEU A 6 18.82 3.54 1.65
CA LEU A 6 19.74 2.49 1.17
C LEU A 6 20.60 3.03 0.02
N PRO A 7 21.81 2.52 -0.17
CA PRO A 7 22.69 2.92 -1.28
C PRO A 7 22.03 2.80 -2.65
N GLY A 8 21.15 1.80 -2.84
CA GLY A 8 20.41 1.57 -4.07
C GLY A 8 19.19 2.47 -4.30
N ASP A 9 18.85 3.40 -3.41
CA ASP A 9 17.64 4.22 -3.55
C ASP A 9 17.74 5.29 -4.63
N ALA A 10 18.92 5.89 -4.81
CA ALA A 10 19.10 7.08 -5.65
C ALA A 10 18.54 6.94 -7.08
N PRO A 11 18.76 5.85 -7.84
CA PRO A 11 18.22 5.70 -9.20
C PRO A 11 16.70 5.76 -9.29
N PHE A 12 15.98 5.28 -8.27
CA PHE A 12 14.51 5.31 -8.26
C PHE A 12 13.93 6.72 -8.10
N PHE A 13 14.68 7.64 -7.52
CA PHE A 13 14.23 9.01 -7.23
C PHE A 13 14.88 10.07 -8.11
N GLN A 14 15.83 9.71 -8.97
CA GLN A 14 16.69 10.67 -9.67
C GLN A 14 15.92 11.64 -10.56
N GLU A 15 15.03 11.17 -11.44
CA GLU A 15 14.28 12.06 -12.32
C GLU A 15 13.32 12.96 -11.53
N TRP A 16 12.74 12.43 -10.44
CA TRP A 16 11.89 13.23 -9.56
C TRP A 16 12.66 14.32 -8.81
N SER A 17 13.88 14.04 -8.35
CA SER A 17 14.70 15.00 -7.60
C SER A 17 15.30 16.09 -8.49
N THR A 18 15.45 15.83 -9.79
CA THR A 18 16.07 16.76 -10.76
C THR A 18 15.06 17.45 -11.68
N LYS A 19 13.75 17.04 -11.62
CA LYS A 19 12.72 17.61 -12.48
C LYS A 19 12.50 19.11 -12.23
N GLN A 20 12.16 19.85 -13.29
CA GLN A 20 11.72 21.22 -13.18
C GLN A 20 10.34 21.32 -12.51
N PRO A 21 10.06 22.43 -11.77
CA PRO A 21 8.71 22.69 -11.27
C PRO A 21 7.65 22.62 -12.38
N GLY A 22 6.51 21.96 -12.11
CA GLY A 22 5.43 21.81 -13.09
C GLY A 22 5.59 20.66 -14.08
N THR A 23 6.75 19.96 -14.12
CA THR A 23 6.92 18.78 -14.98
C THR A 23 6.01 17.64 -14.49
N ARG A 24 5.26 17.03 -15.42
CA ARG A 24 4.33 15.92 -15.15
C ARG A 24 5.02 14.56 -15.29
N ARG A 25 4.40 13.53 -14.74
CA ARG A 25 4.79 12.13 -14.99
C ARG A 25 4.54 11.79 -16.47
N SER A 26 5.40 10.93 -17.03
CA SER A 26 5.29 10.46 -18.43
C SER A 26 5.24 8.95 -18.50
N LEU A 27 4.08 8.40 -18.89
CA LEU A 27 3.94 6.98 -19.20
C LEU A 27 4.76 6.56 -20.43
N ALA A 28 4.96 7.47 -21.38
CA ALA A 28 5.83 7.21 -22.53
C ALA A 28 7.28 6.99 -22.08
N ARG A 29 7.77 7.84 -21.15
CA ARG A 29 9.09 7.68 -20.54
C ARG A 29 9.19 6.36 -19.77
N ALA A 30 8.18 6.02 -18.95
CA ALA A 30 8.13 4.78 -18.21
C ALA A 30 8.14 3.56 -19.15
N ARG A 31 7.37 3.60 -20.24
CA ARG A 31 7.33 2.54 -21.26
C ARG A 31 8.70 2.35 -21.92
N ALA A 32 9.36 3.44 -22.30
CA ALA A 32 10.67 3.38 -22.96
C ALA A 32 11.76 2.81 -22.04
N VAL A 33 11.81 3.24 -20.76
CA VAL A 33 12.75 2.71 -19.77
C VAL A 33 12.43 1.24 -19.47
N GLY A 34 11.16 0.87 -19.32
CA GLY A 34 10.73 -0.51 -19.12
C GLY A 34 11.12 -1.41 -20.32
N GLN A 35 11.01 -0.90 -21.54
CA GLN A 35 11.49 -1.62 -22.74
C GLN A 35 13.00 -1.87 -22.69
N ALA A 36 13.78 -0.87 -22.31
CA ALA A 36 15.23 -1.00 -22.15
C ALA A 36 15.63 -1.98 -21.03
N MET A 37 14.75 -2.19 -20.04
CA MET A 37 14.91 -3.18 -18.97
C MET A 37 14.42 -4.57 -19.34
N GLY A 38 13.72 -4.75 -20.47
CA GLY A 38 13.04 -6.01 -20.83
C GLY A 38 11.78 -6.29 -20.01
N THR A 39 11.20 -5.28 -19.36
CA THR A 39 10.02 -5.44 -18.48
C THR A 39 8.83 -6.06 -19.23
N TRP A 40 8.66 -5.73 -20.51
CA TRP A 40 7.51 -6.14 -21.33
C TRP A 40 7.68 -7.48 -22.02
N ASP A 41 8.91 -8.06 -22.06
CA ASP A 41 9.22 -9.23 -22.87
C ASP A 41 8.59 -10.53 -22.35
N ALA A 42 8.40 -10.62 -21.04
CA ALA A 42 7.87 -11.82 -20.38
C ALA A 42 7.04 -11.45 -19.12
N THR A 43 6.18 -10.42 -19.22
CA THR A 43 5.34 -10.01 -18.10
C THR A 43 4.31 -11.11 -17.78
N PRO A 44 4.31 -11.68 -16.55
CA PRO A 44 3.26 -12.60 -16.13
C PRO A 44 1.89 -11.91 -16.10
N PRO A 45 0.77 -12.69 -16.01
CA PRO A 45 -0.54 -12.12 -15.77
C PRO A 45 -0.55 -11.17 -14.56
N VAL A 46 -1.28 -10.06 -14.66
CA VAL A 46 -1.29 -9.00 -13.65
C VAL A 46 -2.65 -8.88 -12.96
N LEU A 47 -2.61 -8.79 -11.64
CA LEU A 47 -3.67 -8.24 -10.80
C LEU A 47 -3.26 -6.80 -10.42
N ALA A 48 -4.00 -5.80 -10.87
CA ALA A 48 -3.81 -4.42 -10.44
C ALA A 48 -4.73 -4.10 -9.25
N VAL A 49 -4.20 -3.34 -8.28
CA VAL A 49 -4.97 -2.87 -7.13
C VAL A 49 -4.96 -1.34 -7.14
N VAL A 50 -6.15 -0.75 -7.30
CA VAL A 50 -6.36 0.69 -7.39
C VAL A 50 -7.37 1.19 -6.35
N GLY A 51 -7.43 2.49 -6.12
CA GLY A 51 -8.39 3.11 -5.20
C GLY A 51 -7.75 4.09 -4.21
N SER A 52 -8.54 4.73 -3.38
CA SER A 52 -8.05 5.78 -2.49
C SER A 52 -7.39 5.22 -1.22
N LYS A 53 -8.01 4.27 -0.52
CA LYS A 53 -7.43 3.64 0.68
C LYS A 53 -7.68 2.14 0.73
N GLY A 54 -6.72 1.41 1.35
CA GLY A 54 -6.80 -0.05 1.52
C GLY A 54 -6.02 -0.84 0.49
N LYS A 55 -5.44 -0.20 -0.52
CA LYS A 55 -4.68 -0.84 -1.61
C LYS A 55 -3.64 -1.84 -1.12
N GLY A 56 -2.69 -1.39 -0.30
CA GLY A 56 -1.62 -2.26 0.21
C GLY A 56 -2.14 -3.48 0.98
N THR A 57 -3.19 -3.29 1.81
CA THR A 57 -3.86 -4.41 2.50
C THR A 57 -4.48 -5.38 1.50
N THR A 58 -5.22 -4.87 0.51
CA THR A 58 -5.82 -5.69 -0.56
C THR A 58 -4.75 -6.43 -1.38
N ALA A 59 -3.69 -5.73 -1.78
CA ALA A 59 -2.60 -6.31 -2.56
C ALA A 59 -1.85 -7.44 -1.82
N VAL A 60 -1.53 -7.25 -0.53
CA VAL A 60 -0.86 -8.28 0.27
C VAL A 60 -1.73 -9.51 0.47
N HIS A 61 -3.05 -9.32 0.77
CA HIS A 61 -3.97 -10.46 0.92
C HIS A 61 -4.20 -11.18 -0.42
N ALA A 62 -4.26 -10.45 -1.54
CA ALA A 62 -4.32 -11.05 -2.86
C ALA A 62 -3.06 -11.90 -3.17
N ALA A 63 -1.88 -11.35 -2.90
CA ALA A 63 -0.63 -12.06 -3.10
C ALA A 63 -0.52 -13.31 -2.21
N ALA A 64 -0.93 -13.22 -0.94
CA ALA A 64 -0.98 -14.36 -0.02
C ALA A 64 -1.94 -15.45 -0.51
N THR A 65 -3.14 -15.08 -0.99
CA THR A 65 -4.10 -16.04 -1.55
C THR A 65 -3.56 -16.70 -2.83
N LEU A 66 -2.95 -15.93 -3.74
CA LEU A 66 -2.34 -16.46 -4.96
C LEU A 66 -1.18 -17.42 -4.67
N SER A 67 -0.42 -17.19 -3.59
CA SER A 67 0.64 -18.11 -3.17
C SER A 67 0.12 -19.49 -2.73
N ALA A 68 -1.19 -19.61 -2.46
CA ALA A 68 -1.85 -20.87 -2.17
C ALA A 68 -2.39 -21.57 -3.43
N ALA A 69 -2.31 -20.92 -4.59
CA ALA A 69 -2.77 -21.50 -5.84
C ALA A 69 -1.82 -22.59 -6.35
N LEU A 70 -2.42 -23.61 -6.95
CA LEU A 70 -1.71 -24.70 -7.62
C LEU A 70 -1.85 -24.51 -9.13
N VAL A 71 -0.72 -24.34 -9.78
CA VAL A 71 -0.57 -24.23 -11.23
C VAL A 71 -0.35 -25.62 -11.86
N GLU A 72 0.11 -25.66 -13.10
CA GLU A 72 0.40 -26.91 -13.79
C GLU A 72 1.23 -27.89 -12.95
N ASN A 73 0.93 -29.18 -13.07
CA ASN A 73 1.56 -30.27 -12.32
C ASN A 73 1.44 -30.13 -10.79
N ASN A 74 0.40 -29.46 -10.28
CA ASN A 74 0.18 -29.18 -8.87
C ASN A 74 1.35 -28.44 -8.18
N ARG A 75 2.16 -27.71 -8.92
CA ARG A 75 3.18 -26.83 -8.38
C ARG A 75 2.52 -25.61 -7.76
N GLN A 76 3.04 -25.14 -6.65
CA GLN A 76 2.64 -23.88 -6.04
C GLN A 76 2.99 -22.70 -6.94
N ALA A 77 2.10 -21.72 -7.04
CA ALA A 77 2.33 -20.49 -7.79
C ALA A 77 3.37 -19.60 -7.08
N HIS A 78 4.27 -19.01 -7.85
CA HIS A 78 5.16 -17.95 -7.41
C HIS A 78 4.55 -16.57 -7.68
N VAL A 79 4.57 -15.69 -6.67
CA VAL A 79 3.88 -14.40 -6.71
C VAL A 79 4.88 -13.26 -6.56
N GLY A 80 4.95 -12.38 -7.57
CA GLY A 80 5.57 -11.08 -7.45
C GLY A 80 4.57 -10.05 -6.90
N LEU A 81 4.98 -9.26 -5.92
CA LEU A 81 4.19 -8.16 -5.36
C LEU A 81 5.01 -6.87 -5.44
N VAL A 82 4.45 -5.85 -6.09
CA VAL A 82 4.97 -4.48 -6.04
C VAL A 82 3.97 -3.60 -5.33
N SER A 83 4.41 -2.95 -4.24
CA SER A 83 3.55 -2.13 -3.38
C SER A 83 4.14 -0.74 -3.14
N SER A 84 3.32 0.20 -2.67
CA SER A 84 3.70 1.59 -2.46
C SER A 84 2.99 2.20 -1.24
N PRO A 85 3.74 2.91 -0.39
CA PRO A 85 5.20 3.02 -0.29
C PRO A 85 5.85 1.84 0.45
N GLY A 86 7.18 1.78 0.49
CA GLY A 86 7.89 0.95 1.47
C GLY A 86 7.70 1.54 2.88
N LEU A 87 7.84 0.70 3.90
CA LEU A 87 7.69 1.11 5.30
C LEU A 87 9.04 1.56 5.89
N ARG A 88 9.88 0.64 6.36
CA ARG A 88 11.21 0.95 6.90
C ARG A 88 12.25 1.17 5.80
N THR A 89 12.16 0.42 4.70
CA THR A 89 13.07 0.54 3.54
C THR A 89 12.31 0.47 2.21
N ASN A 90 12.89 1.01 1.15
CA ASN A 90 12.31 0.92 -0.20
C ASN A 90 12.36 -0.50 -0.79
N ARG A 91 13.20 -1.41 -0.26
CA ARG A 91 13.20 -2.83 -0.65
C ARG A 91 11.85 -3.49 -0.50
N GLU A 92 11.09 -3.09 0.50
CA GLU A 92 9.77 -3.64 0.83
C GLU A 92 8.72 -3.38 -0.24
N ARG A 93 8.99 -2.47 -1.19
CA ARG A 93 8.14 -2.23 -2.35
C ARG A 93 8.15 -3.39 -3.35
N MET A 94 9.19 -4.22 -3.33
CA MET A 94 9.38 -5.35 -4.25
C MET A 94 9.49 -6.64 -3.45
N ARG A 95 8.53 -7.54 -3.61
CA ARG A 95 8.45 -8.81 -2.89
C ARG A 95 8.27 -9.98 -3.84
N PHE A 96 8.84 -11.10 -3.48
CA PHE A 96 8.64 -12.38 -4.13
C PHE A 96 8.22 -13.40 -3.06
N ASP A 97 7.06 -14.03 -3.23
CA ASP A 97 6.49 -14.95 -2.25
C ASP A 97 6.45 -14.37 -0.82
N GLY A 98 6.04 -13.10 -0.72
CA GLY A 98 5.92 -12.36 0.53
C GLY A 98 7.22 -11.79 1.09
N GLN A 99 8.39 -12.21 0.63
CA GLN A 99 9.70 -11.75 1.10
C GLN A 99 10.19 -10.55 0.28
N ALA A 100 10.61 -9.48 0.95
CA ALA A 100 11.24 -8.34 0.30
C ALA A 100 12.53 -8.74 -0.41
N ILE A 101 12.81 -8.08 -1.53
CA ILE A 101 14.06 -8.24 -2.31
C ILE A 101 15.28 -8.13 -1.38
N SER A 102 16.29 -8.99 -1.57
CA SER A 102 17.54 -8.90 -0.80
C SER A 102 18.30 -7.59 -1.11
N LEU A 103 19.19 -7.16 -0.23
CA LEU A 103 19.96 -5.93 -0.45
C LEU A 103 20.80 -6.04 -1.73
N ASP A 104 21.49 -7.16 -1.92
CA ASP A 104 22.34 -7.40 -3.10
C ASP A 104 21.53 -7.39 -4.42
N GLU A 105 20.32 -7.97 -4.40
CA GLU A 105 19.46 -7.92 -5.58
C GLU A 105 18.90 -6.52 -5.81
N TYR A 106 18.54 -5.81 -4.73
CA TYR A 106 18.05 -4.44 -4.81
C TYR A 106 19.08 -3.51 -5.44
N GLU A 107 20.33 -3.61 -5.05
CA GLU A 107 21.43 -2.84 -5.65
C GLU A 107 21.63 -3.20 -7.13
N ARG A 108 21.55 -4.50 -7.49
CA ARG A 108 21.66 -4.93 -8.89
C ARG A 108 20.52 -4.41 -9.78
N VAL A 109 19.27 -4.47 -9.32
CA VAL A 109 18.15 -3.96 -10.10
C VAL A 109 18.12 -2.44 -10.16
N SER A 110 18.59 -1.77 -9.13
CA SER A 110 18.82 -0.32 -9.09
C SER A 110 19.83 0.11 -10.17
N GLN A 111 20.97 -0.58 -10.27
CA GLN A 111 21.97 -0.33 -11.30
C GLN A 111 21.44 -0.66 -12.71
N ALA A 112 20.57 -1.68 -12.85
CA ALA A 112 19.94 -2.00 -14.12
C ALA A 112 18.97 -0.90 -14.56
N LEU A 113 18.18 -0.37 -13.64
CA LEU A 113 17.31 0.79 -13.89
C LEU A 113 18.13 2.02 -14.32
N ASP A 114 19.26 2.28 -13.66
CA ASP A 114 20.14 3.41 -13.98
C ASP A 114 20.67 3.32 -15.42
N ARG A 115 21.23 2.16 -15.79
CA ARG A 115 21.68 1.90 -17.18
C ARG A 115 20.56 2.01 -18.20
N ALA A 116 19.39 1.45 -17.92
CA ALA A 116 18.24 1.54 -18.81
C ALA A 116 17.81 2.99 -19.05
N ARG A 117 17.74 3.77 -17.99
CA ARG A 117 17.39 5.17 -18.04
C ARG A 117 18.41 5.99 -18.84
N GLU A 118 19.70 5.74 -18.66
CA GLU A 118 20.77 6.40 -19.43
C GLU A 118 20.74 6.04 -20.91
N SER A 119 20.33 4.82 -21.26
CA SER A 119 20.22 4.36 -22.66
C SER A 119 19.03 4.97 -23.41
N VAL A 120 18.03 5.50 -22.69
CA VAL A 120 16.84 6.11 -23.28
C VAL A 120 16.97 7.65 -23.21
N PRO A 121 16.87 8.37 -24.34
CA PRO A 121 16.95 9.84 -24.35
C PRO A 121 15.95 10.45 -23.36
N PRO A 122 16.27 11.62 -22.74
CA PRO A 122 15.30 12.38 -21.97
C PRO A 122 14.03 12.64 -22.77
N SER A 123 12.88 12.64 -22.12
CA SER A 123 11.59 12.91 -22.75
C SER A 123 11.14 14.33 -22.46
N ASP A 124 10.71 15.06 -23.51
CA ASP A 124 10.05 16.37 -23.36
C ASP A 124 8.64 16.23 -22.74
N ASP A 125 8.07 15.02 -22.76
CA ASP A 125 6.73 14.73 -22.23
C ASP A 125 6.65 14.60 -20.71
N GLY A 126 7.79 14.61 -20.02
CA GLY A 126 7.84 14.52 -18.56
C GLY A 126 8.89 13.54 -18.03
N TYR A 127 8.71 13.13 -16.79
CA TYR A 127 9.69 12.32 -16.05
C TYR A 127 9.13 10.96 -15.62
N LEU A 128 10.02 9.99 -15.38
CA LEU A 128 9.68 8.73 -14.74
C LEU A 128 9.52 8.93 -13.23
N SER A 129 8.32 8.64 -12.71
CA SER A 129 8.02 8.81 -11.29
C SER A 129 8.77 7.80 -10.42
N PRO A 130 9.01 8.09 -9.12
CA PRO A 130 9.56 7.09 -8.21
C PRO A 130 8.69 5.84 -8.14
N THR A 131 7.36 5.98 -8.04
CA THR A 131 6.44 4.82 -8.03
C THR A 131 6.55 4.02 -9.31
N GLY A 132 6.55 4.68 -10.47
CA GLY A 132 6.74 4.03 -11.76
C GLY A 132 8.08 3.32 -11.88
N SER A 133 9.16 3.93 -11.39
CA SER A 133 10.48 3.28 -11.32
C SER A 133 10.42 1.96 -10.54
N PHE A 134 9.76 1.95 -9.37
CA PHE A 134 9.58 0.71 -8.59
C PHE A 134 8.66 -0.28 -9.29
N THR A 135 7.58 0.18 -9.93
CA THR A 135 6.62 -0.69 -10.60
C THR A 135 7.26 -1.44 -11.78
N ILE A 136 7.91 -0.74 -12.70
CA ILE A 136 8.56 -1.38 -13.86
C ILE A 136 9.74 -2.26 -13.45
N THR A 137 10.57 -1.81 -12.51
CA THR A 137 11.74 -2.56 -12.05
C THR A 137 11.34 -3.79 -11.23
N GLY A 138 10.35 -3.64 -10.34
CA GLY A 138 9.84 -4.74 -9.52
C GLY A 138 9.16 -5.82 -10.36
N ALA A 139 8.40 -5.42 -11.40
CA ALA A 139 7.80 -6.36 -12.34
C ALA A 139 8.86 -7.14 -13.13
N ALA A 140 9.87 -6.45 -13.67
CA ALA A 140 10.97 -7.09 -14.39
C ALA A 140 11.75 -8.06 -13.48
N TRP A 141 12.05 -7.66 -12.26
CA TRP A 141 12.74 -8.49 -11.28
C TRP A 141 11.96 -9.73 -10.90
N ALA A 142 10.66 -9.59 -10.62
CA ALA A 142 9.82 -10.73 -10.26
C ALA A 142 9.63 -11.70 -11.43
N ALA A 143 9.45 -11.19 -12.66
CA ALA A 143 9.40 -12.01 -13.86
C ALA A 143 10.70 -12.81 -14.08
N ALA A 144 11.86 -12.15 -13.93
CA ALA A 144 13.16 -12.81 -14.02
C ALA A 144 13.39 -13.88 -12.95
N ARG A 145 12.70 -13.81 -11.80
CA ARG A 145 12.71 -14.85 -10.75
C ARG A 145 11.71 -15.97 -11.02
N GLY A 146 10.93 -15.89 -12.08
CA GLY A 146 9.93 -16.90 -12.43
C GLY A 146 8.60 -16.74 -11.70
N ALA A 147 8.17 -15.49 -11.44
CA ALA A 147 6.81 -15.25 -10.96
C ALA A 147 5.79 -15.77 -11.98
N ASP A 148 4.78 -16.47 -11.51
CA ASP A 148 3.65 -16.94 -12.32
C ASP A 148 2.57 -15.85 -12.46
N VAL A 149 2.57 -14.89 -11.53
CA VAL A 149 1.61 -13.79 -11.48
C VAL A 149 2.22 -12.58 -10.77
N LEU A 150 1.81 -11.38 -11.18
CA LEU A 150 2.16 -10.12 -10.53
C LEU A 150 0.95 -9.51 -9.86
N VAL A 151 1.12 -9.02 -8.63
CA VAL A 151 0.18 -8.14 -7.94
C VAL A 151 0.82 -6.76 -7.89
N LEU A 152 0.20 -5.77 -8.55
CA LEU A 152 0.73 -4.41 -8.68
C LEU A 152 -0.21 -3.43 -7.97
N GLU A 153 0.27 -2.80 -6.92
CA GLU A 153 -0.42 -1.69 -6.25
C GLU A 153 -0.12 -0.39 -6.99
N GLU A 154 -1.16 0.35 -7.39
CA GLU A 154 -0.97 1.68 -7.97
C GLU A 154 -0.31 2.65 -6.97
N GLY A 155 0.50 3.55 -7.49
CA GLY A 155 1.09 4.59 -6.67
C GLY A 155 0.21 5.81 -6.51
N LEU A 156 -0.33 6.32 -7.60
CA LEU A 156 -1.22 7.48 -7.64
C LEU A 156 -1.97 7.52 -8.97
N GLY A 157 -3.27 7.26 -8.94
CA GLY A 157 -4.14 7.18 -10.12
C GLY A 157 -4.04 5.83 -10.81
N GLY A 158 -4.90 5.58 -11.78
CA GLY A 158 -4.95 4.35 -12.58
C GLY A 158 -4.44 4.57 -14.00
N ARG A 159 -5.23 5.29 -14.81
CA ARG A 159 -4.85 5.66 -16.18
C ARG A 159 -3.55 6.45 -16.25
N SER A 160 -3.34 7.32 -15.29
CA SER A 160 -2.16 8.18 -15.18
C SER A 160 -0.98 7.53 -14.45
N ASP A 161 -1.13 6.30 -13.96
CA ASP A 161 -0.11 5.53 -13.24
C ASP A 161 0.49 4.43 -14.14
N GLU A 162 1.72 4.07 -13.86
CA GLU A 162 2.48 3.08 -14.62
C GLU A 162 1.87 1.67 -14.58
N VAL A 163 0.97 1.36 -13.63
CA VAL A 163 0.22 0.08 -13.61
C VAL A 163 -0.67 -0.09 -14.86
N SER A 164 -1.10 1.03 -15.48
CA SER A 164 -1.89 1.00 -16.72
C SER A 164 -1.13 0.44 -17.93
N LEU A 165 0.20 0.38 -17.86
CA LEU A 165 1.05 -0.16 -18.90
C LEU A 165 1.05 -1.70 -18.97
N PHE A 166 0.51 -2.38 -17.94
CA PHE A 166 0.58 -3.83 -17.77
C PHE A 166 -0.67 -4.59 -18.22
N GLU A 167 -1.72 -3.91 -18.67
CA GLU A 167 -2.97 -4.53 -19.17
C GLU A 167 -3.52 -5.61 -18.21
N PRO A 168 -3.94 -5.27 -17.00
CA PRO A 168 -4.24 -6.25 -15.95
C PRO A 168 -5.39 -7.19 -16.32
N LEU A 169 -5.21 -8.48 -15.99
CA LEU A 169 -6.22 -9.52 -16.14
C LEU A 169 -7.41 -9.33 -15.18
N VAL A 170 -7.10 -8.87 -13.96
CA VAL A 170 -8.07 -8.55 -12.91
C VAL A 170 -7.70 -7.19 -12.30
N VAL A 171 -8.72 -6.37 -12.02
CA VAL A 171 -8.56 -5.10 -11.31
C VAL A 171 -9.33 -5.16 -10.00
N ALA A 172 -8.64 -4.94 -8.88
CA ALA A 172 -9.26 -4.76 -7.57
C ALA A 172 -9.38 -3.27 -7.25
N VAL A 173 -10.59 -2.80 -6.97
CA VAL A 173 -10.91 -1.40 -6.67
C VAL A 173 -11.28 -1.29 -5.20
N THR A 174 -10.43 -0.66 -4.40
CA THR A 174 -10.72 -0.36 -2.99
C THR A 174 -11.64 0.85 -2.88
N LYS A 175 -12.00 1.28 -1.66
CA LYS A 175 -12.89 2.45 -1.51
C LYS A 175 -12.29 3.68 -2.20
N VAL A 176 -13.10 4.31 -3.06
CA VAL A 176 -12.77 5.53 -3.79
C VAL A 176 -13.45 6.71 -3.10
N PHE A 177 -12.70 7.78 -2.87
CA PHE A 177 -13.19 9.08 -2.43
C PHE A 177 -12.33 10.19 -3.03
N TYR A 178 -12.78 11.42 -2.92
CA TYR A 178 -12.07 12.57 -3.48
C TYR A 178 -10.74 12.79 -2.77
N GLU A 179 -9.66 12.65 -3.52
CA GLU A 179 -8.30 12.98 -3.09
C GLU A 179 -7.42 13.34 -4.30
N HIS A 180 -6.32 14.02 -4.09
CA HIS A 180 -5.37 14.39 -5.15
C HIS A 180 -5.98 15.08 -6.36
N GLY A 181 -6.98 15.94 -6.14
CA GLY A 181 -7.73 16.60 -7.22
C GLY A 181 -6.87 17.44 -8.16
N GLU A 182 -5.74 17.94 -7.69
CA GLU A 182 -4.75 18.67 -8.50
C GLU A 182 -4.06 17.79 -9.56
N LEU A 183 -4.09 16.46 -9.40
CA LEU A 183 -3.45 15.48 -10.29
C LEU A 183 -4.47 14.62 -11.03
N LEU A 184 -5.52 14.16 -10.36
CA LEU A 184 -6.49 13.21 -10.90
C LEU A 184 -7.73 13.89 -11.48
N GLY A 185 -8.00 15.15 -11.10
CA GLY A 185 -9.13 15.94 -11.57
C GLY A 185 -9.98 16.51 -10.44
N PRO A 186 -10.73 17.60 -10.70
CA PRO A 186 -11.38 18.41 -9.70
C PRO A 186 -12.63 17.76 -9.06
N THR A 187 -13.10 16.61 -9.54
CA THR A 187 -14.32 15.96 -9.05
C THR A 187 -14.08 14.51 -8.64
N LEU A 188 -15.00 13.93 -7.88
CA LEU A 188 -14.97 12.49 -7.55
C LEU A 188 -15.11 11.62 -8.81
N ASP A 189 -15.92 12.07 -9.79
CA ASP A 189 -16.05 11.42 -11.10
C ASP A 189 -14.69 11.34 -11.83
N ASP A 190 -13.95 12.44 -11.87
CA ASP A 190 -12.61 12.47 -12.49
C ASP A 190 -11.64 11.50 -11.80
N VAL A 191 -11.62 11.50 -10.47
CA VAL A 191 -10.79 10.59 -9.68
C VAL A 191 -11.15 9.13 -9.98
N ALA A 192 -12.45 8.80 -9.96
CA ALA A 192 -12.92 7.44 -10.22
C ALA A 192 -12.61 6.99 -11.66
N ARG A 193 -12.78 7.86 -12.65
CA ARG A 193 -12.47 7.58 -14.05
C ARG A 193 -10.96 7.45 -14.30
N ASP A 194 -10.13 8.19 -13.59
CA ASP A 194 -8.68 7.98 -13.68
C ASP A 194 -8.28 6.63 -13.08
N LEU A 195 -8.77 6.30 -11.86
CA LEU A 195 -8.50 5.02 -11.20
C LEU A 195 -8.94 3.82 -12.05
N LEU A 196 -10.15 3.87 -12.61
CA LEU A 196 -10.69 2.82 -13.47
C LEU A 196 -10.08 2.82 -14.88
N GLY A 197 -9.32 3.83 -15.24
CA GLY A 197 -8.60 3.90 -16.52
C GLY A 197 -7.48 2.86 -16.69
N VAL A 198 -7.21 2.05 -15.66
CA VAL A 198 -6.35 0.87 -15.73
C VAL A 198 -7.06 -0.34 -16.37
N VAL A 199 -8.40 -0.33 -16.40
CA VAL A 199 -9.22 -1.38 -17.03
C VAL A 199 -9.12 -1.27 -18.55
N GLY A 200 -8.84 -2.39 -19.20
CA GLY A 200 -8.66 -2.47 -20.65
C GLY A 200 -9.30 -3.72 -21.26
N PRO A 201 -9.13 -3.92 -22.59
CA PRO A 201 -9.73 -5.06 -23.30
C PRO A 201 -9.28 -6.44 -22.76
N GLY A 202 -8.11 -6.52 -22.10
CA GLY A 202 -7.59 -7.74 -21.48
C GLY A 202 -8.16 -8.03 -20.10
N THR A 203 -8.85 -7.07 -19.48
CA THR A 203 -9.40 -7.23 -18.11
C THR A 203 -10.65 -8.11 -18.14
N ARG A 204 -10.62 -9.21 -17.41
CA ARG A 204 -11.73 -10.18 -17.32
C ARG A 204 -12.67 -9.92 -16.17
N THR A 205 -12.13 -9.42 -15.04
CA THR A 205 -12.93 -9.20 -13.82
C THR A 205 -12.52 -7.90 -13.14
N ILE A 206 -13.51 -7.13 -12.70
CA ILE A 206 -13.34 -6.02 -11.78
C ILE A 206 -13.93 -6.46 -10.44
N VAL A 207 -13.10 -6.48 -9.39
CA VAL A 207 -13.54 -6.72 -8.02
C VAL A 207 -13.53 -5.38 -7.30
N THR A 208 -14.66 -4.93 -6.78
CA THR A 208 -14.77 -3.67 -6.06
C THR A 208 -15.35 -3.88 -4.66
N VAL A 209 -14.90 -3.09 -3.69
CA VAL A 209 -15.67 -2.96 -2.43
C VAL A 209 -16.91 -2.12 -2.68
N ALA A 210 -17.90 -2.17 -1.78
CA ALA A 210 -19.07 -1.30 -1.88
C ALA A 210 -18.68 0.18 -1.98
N GLN A 211 -19.15 0.87 -3.01
CA GLN A 211 -18.84 2.27 -3.32
C GLN A 211 -20.05 3.17 -3.08
N ASP A 212 -19.85 4.48 -3.11
CA ASP A 212 -20.94 5.44 -3.18
C ASP A 212 -21.61 5.37 -4.57
N ALA A 213 -22.85 5.79 -4.68
CA ALA A 213 -23.67 5.61 -5.89
C ALA A 213 -23.00 6.17 -7.16
N GLU A 214 -22.35 7.34 -7.07
CA GLU A 214 -21.62 7.97 -8.18
C GLU A 214 -20.47 7.09 -8.68
N VAL A 215 -19.65 6.59 -7.76
CA VAL A 215 -18.53 5.70 -8.10
C VAL A 215 -19.02 4.33 -8.59
N THR A 216 -20.10 3.81 -7.99
CA THR A 216 -20.72 2.54 -8.42
C THR A 216 -21.12 2.62 -9.90
N ALA A 217 -21.79 3.70 -10.31
CA ALA A 217 -22.21 3.88 -11.70
C ALA A 217 -21.00 3.88 -12.67
N ILE A 218 -19.89 4.50 -12.29
CA ILE A 218 -18.67 4.53 -13.11
C ILE A 218 -18.01 3.14 -13.21
N VAL A 219 -18.01 2.38 -12.12
CA VAL A 219 -17.51 1.00 -12.12
C VAL A 219 -18.34 0.11 -13.04
N GLU A 220 -19.69 0.21 -12.95
CA GLU A 220 -20.65 -0.54 -13.80
C GLU A 220 -20.49 -0.16 -15.27
N GLU A 221 -20.41 1.16 -15.59
CA GLU A 221 -20.15 1.66 -16.94
C GLU A 221 -18.85 1.09 -17.51
N THR A 222 -17.79 1.08 -16.69
CA THR A 222 -16.47 0.60 -17.10
C THR A 222 -16.50 -0.91 -17.34
N ALA A 223 -17.12 -1.68 -16.45
CA ALA A 223 -17.27 -3.13 -16.61
C ALA A 223 -18.05 -3.47 -17.89
N ALA A 224 -19.18 -2.80 -18.12
CA ALA A 224 -19.98 -2.98 -19.33
C ALA A 224 -19.20 -2.61 -20.61
N ARG A 225 -18.44 -1.52 -20.58
CA ARG A 225 -17.64 -1.05 -21.74
C ARG A 225 -16.62 -2.09 -22.19
N PHE A 226 -15.96 -2.77 -21.28
CA PHE A 226 -14.91 -3.75 -21.60
C PHE A 226 -15.40 -5.20 -21.55
N GLY A 227 -16.68 -5.44 -21.17
CA GLY A 227 -17.21 -6.79 -21.03
C GLY A 227 -16.62 -7.57 -19.87
N ALA A 228 -16.11 -6.86 -18.84
CA ALA A 228 -15.55 -7.46 -17.66
C ALA A 228 -16.65 -7.89 -16.68
N GLU A 229 -16.45 -9.04 -16.02
CA GLU A 229 -17.28 -9.44 -14.89
C GLU A 229 -17.11 -8.45 -13.74
N LEU A 230 -18.21 -8.05 -13.09
CA LEU A 230 -18.19 -7.18 -11.92
C LEU A 230 -18.56 -7.95 -10.66
N VAL A 231 -17.66 -7.95 -9.68
CA VAL A 231 -17.87 -8.57 -8.37
C VAL A 231 -17.78 -7.51 -7.28
N THR A 232 -18.86 -7.33 -6.52
CA THR A 232 -18.88 -6.39 -5.39
C THR A 232 -18.68 -7.12 -4.07
N VAL A 233 -17.70 -6.69 -3.30
CA VAL A 233 -17.37 -7.20 -1.96
C VAL A 233 -17.94 -6.26 -0.91
N THR A 234 -18.63 -6.84 0.08
CA THR A 234 -19.25 -6.13 1.21
C THR A 234 -18.67 -6.63 2.53
N ALA A 235 -19.07 -6.03 3.64
CA ALA A 235 -18.67 -6.48 4.97
C ALA A 235 -19.10 -7.93 5.27
N ASP A 236 -20.18 -8.40 4.64
CA ASP A 236 -20.72 -9.75 4.80
C ASP A 236 -20.13 -10.77 3.82
N SER A 237 -19.29 -10.33 2.88
CA SER A 237 -18.64 -11.22 1.92
C SER A 237 -17.73 -12.22 2.65
N PRO A 238 -17.75 -13.49 2.24
CA PRO A 238 -16.91 -14.52 2.86
C PRO A 238 -15.42 -14.21 2.65
N THR A 239 -14.61 -14.53 3.63
CA THR A 239 -13.16 -14.46 3.55
C THR A 239 -12.52 -15.45 4.52
N SER A 240 -11.42 -16.05 4.11
CA SER A 240 -10.58 -16.91 4.93
C SER A 240 -9.62 -16.12 5.84
N ALA A 241 -9.61 -14.79 5.74
CA ALA A 241 -8.80 -13.93 6.59
C ALA A 241 -9.26 -14.01 8.07
N PRO A 242 -8.35 -13.84 9.05
CA PRO A 242 -8.66 -13.94 10.48
C PRO A 242 -9.84 -13.05 10.91
N ALA A 243 -10.73 -13.57 11.73
CA ALA A 243 -11.92 -12.85 12.21
C ALA A 243 -11.60 -11.65 13.12
N GLY A 244 -10.40 -11.64 13.75
CA GLY A 244 -9.97 -10.56 14.66
C GLY A 244 -9.45 -9.30 13.98
N LEU A 245 -9.49 -9.22 12.65
CA LEU A 245 -9.09 -8.02 11.92
C LEU A 245 -10.10 -6.88 12.13
N ALA A 246 -9.60 -5.63 12.08
CA ALA A 246 -10.47 -4.46 12.03
C ALA A 246 -11.43 -4.54 10.84
N PRO A 247 -12.67 -4.02 10.93
CA PRO A 247 -13.69 -4.16 9.88
C PRO A 247 -13.19 -3.73 8.49
N ILE A 248 -12.50 -2.58 8.41
CA ILE A 248 -11.94 -2.09 7.15
C ILE A 248 -10.81 -2.98 6.61
N THR A 249 -9.96 -3.51 7.49
CA THR A 249 -8.90 -4.46 7.12
C THR A 249 -9.50 -5.76 6.61
N ARG A 250 -10.55 -6.26 7.27
CA ARG A 250 -11.27 -7.48 6.85
C ARG A 250 -11.95 -7.30 5.49
N LEU A 251 -12.58 -6.15 5.23
CA LEU A 251 -13.18 -5.83 3.94
C LEU A 251 -12.13 -5.84 2.82
N ASN A 252 -10.99 -5.17 3.05
CA ASN A 252 -9.89 -5.13 2.08
C ASN A 252 -9.25 -6.51 1.88
N ALA A 253 -9.17 -7.33 2.93
CA ALA A 253 -8.71 -8.72 2.84
C ALA A 253 -9.65 -9.57 2.00
N ALA A 254 -10.97 -9.45 2.20
CA ALA A 254 -11.97 -10.13 1.39
C ALA A 254 -11.89 -9.71 -0.09
N ALA A 255 -11.69 -8.42 -0.36
CA ALA A 255 -11.50 -7.92 -1.73
C ALA A 255 -10.23 -8.50 -2.38
N GLY A 256 -9.13 -8.56 -1.64
CA GLY A 256 -7.88 -9.18 -2.10
C GLY A 256 -8.02 -10.67 -2.39
N GLU A 257 -8.64 -11.42 -1.49
CA GLU A 257 -8.92 -12.85 -1.68
C GLU A 257 -9.83 -13.10 -2.89
N THR A 258 -10.92 -12.32 -3.03
CA THR A 258 -11.85 -12.41 -4.16
C THR A 258 -11.14 -12.14 -5.48
N ALA A 259 -10.31 -11.08 -5.55
CA ALA A 259 -9.55 -10.74 -6.74
C ALA A 259 -8.52 -11.82 -7.11
N ALA A 260 -7.84 -12.40 -6.12
CA ALA A 260 -6.91 -13.51 -6.31
C ALA A 260 -7.61 -14.76 -6.88
N ARG A 261 -8.79 -15.09 -6.35
CA ARG A 261 -9.61 -16.21 -6.85
C ARG A 261 -10.11 -15.95 -8.29
N ALA A 262 -10.41 -14.69 -8.64
CA ALA A 262 -10.75 -14.32 -10.01
C ALA A 262 -9.56 -14.52 -10.97
N VAL A 263 -8.33 -14.15 -10.55
CA VAL A 263 -7.11 -14.45 -11.32
C VAL A 263 -6.94 -15.96 -11.50
N ALA A 264 -7.02 -16.71 -10.40
CA ALA A 264 -6.87 -18.18 -10.45
C ALA A 264 -7.91 -18.83 -11.39
N SER A 265 -9.16 -18.38 -11.32
CA SER A 265 -10.23 -18.84 -12.22
C SER A 265 -9.92 -18.53 -13.68
N ALA A 266 -9.48 -17.30 -13.98
CA ALA A 266 -9.15 -16.88 -15.33
C ALA A 266 -7.96 -17.63 -15.94
N LEU A 267 -7.06 -18.16 -15.09
CA LEU A 267 -5.87 -18.94 -15.48
C LEU A 267 -6.06 -20.45 -15.33
N ALA A 268 -7.27 -20.89 -14.97
CA ALA A 268 -7.59 -22.29 -14.67
C ALA A 268 -6.71 -22.91 -13.57
N TRP A 269 -6.30 -22.11 -12.60
CA TRP A 269 -5.56 -22.54 -11.42
C TRP A 269 -6.54 -22.96 -10.31
N ARG A 270 -6.10 -23.84 -9.42
CA ARG A 270 -6.87 -24.26 -8.26
C ARG A 270 -6.33 -23.61 -6.98
N VAL A 271 -7.16 -22.83 -6.30
CA VAL A 271 -6.85 -22.33 -4.94
C VAL A 271 -7.35 -23.34 -3.92
N ASP A 272 -6.46 -23.83 -3.09
CA ASP A 272 -6.80 -24.70 -1.96
C ASP A 272 -7.20 -23.84 -0.76
N ASP A 273 -8.39 -24.05 -0.21
CA ASP A 273 -8.96 -23.20 0.83
C ASP A 273 -8.18 -23.28 2.16
N ALA A 274 -7.68 -24.45 2.54
CA ALA A 274 -6.92 -24.59 3.78
C ALA A 274 -5.55 -23.90 3.67
N ARG A 275 -4.91 -24.04 2.49
CA ARG A 275 -3.65 -23.34 2.19
C ARG A 275 -3.86 -21.82 2.12
N ALA A 276 -4.95 -21.35 1.49
CA ALA A 276 -5.30 -19.93 1.45
C ALA A 276 -5.52 -19.36 2.86
N ALA A 277 -6.27 -20.06 3.70
CA ALA A 277 -6.48 -19.66 5.10
C ALA A 277 -5.15 -19.60 5.88
N ALA A 278 -4.24 -20.56 5.70
CA ALA A 278 -2.92 -20.55 6.33
C ALA A 278 -2.07 -19.35 5.88
N ALA A 279 -2.03 -19.06 4.56
CA ALA A 279 -1.31 -17.93 4.01
C ALA A 279 -1.90 -16.61 4.54
N LEU A 280 -3.23 -16.45 4.52
CA LEU A 280 -3.92 -15.25 5.01
C LEU A 280 -3.75 -15.04 6.51
N ALA A 281 -3.69 -16.11 7.32
CA ALA A 281 -3.39 -16.01 8.74
C ALA A 281 -1.95 -15.53 9.03
N SER A 282 -1.03 -15.70 8.08
CA SER A 282 0.36 -15.24 8.19
C SER A 282 0.58 -13.79 7.74
N VAL A 283 -0.45 -13.14 7.15
CA VAL A 283 -0.33 -11.77 6.60
C VAL A 283 0.00 -10.78 7.69
N GLN A 284 1.03 -10.00 7.44
CA GLN A 284 1.42 -8.87 8.26
C GLN A 284 1.36 -7.59 7.41
N VAL A 285 0.61 -6.60 7.89
CA VAL A 285 0.54 -5.27 7.27
C VAL A 285 0.92 -4.23 8.34
N PRO A 286 2.22 -4.12 8.68
CA PRO A 286 2.68 -3.21 9.70
C PRO A 286 2.25 -1.77 9.41
N GLY A 287 1.84 -1.03 10.44
CA GLY A 287 1.37 0.35 10.29
C GLY A 287 -0.03 0.50 9.67
N ARG A 288 -0.81 -0.56 9.62
CA ARG A 288 -2.24 -0.54 9.25
C ARG A 288 -3.05 -1.19 10.38
N MET A 289 -3.33 -0.40 11.43
CA MET A 289 -3.90 -0.90 12.69
C MET A 289 -3.14 -2.13 13.21
N SER A 290 -1.81 -2.12 13.02
CA SER A 290 -0.96 -3.26 13.39
C SER A 290 -0.72 -3.30 14.88
N ARG A 291 -0.86 -4.50 15.47
CA ARG A 291 -0.82 -4.75 16.90
C ARG A 291 0.50 -5.40 17.26
N HIS A 292 1.16 -4.82 18.25
CA HIS A 292 2.48 -5.26 18.74
C HIS A 292 2.44 -5.37 20.26
N ILE A 293 3.23 -6.29 20.80
CA ILE A 293 3.44 -6.43 22.23
C ILE A 293 4.93 -6.19 22.52
N LEU A 294 5.23 -5.15 23.27
CA LEU A 294 6.59 -4.78 23.66
C LEU A 294 6.77 -4.98 25.16
N GLY A 295 7.22 -6.19 25.54
CA GLY A 295 7.17 -6.61 26.94
C GLY A 295 5.73 -6.75 27.43
N ASP A 296 5.31 -5.89 28.36
CA ASP A 296 3.97 -5.80 28.91
C ASP A 296 3.11 -4.68 28.30
N VAL A 297 3.67 -3.89 27.36
CA VAL A 297 2.96 -2.77 26.72
C VAL A 297 2.29 -3.24 25.44
N SER A 298 0.98 -3.01 25.32
CA SER A 298 0.21 -3.18 24.08
C SER A 298 0.40 -1.95 23.19
N VAL A 299 0.91 -2.13 21.98
CA VAL A 299 1.16 -1.04 21.04
C VAL A 299 0.36 -1.26 19.75
N MET A 300 -0.35 -0.24 19.28
CA MET A 300 -0.95 -0.23 17.95
C MET A 300 -0.29 0.87 17.11
N VAL A 301 0.05 0.56 15.85
CA VAL A 301 0.60 1.52 14.90
C VAL A 301 -0.34 1.65 13.71
N ASP A 302 -0.70 2.89 13.34
CA ASP A 302 -1.56 3.16 12.19
C ASP A 302 -1.20 4.44 11.42
N GLY A 303 -1.53 4.44 10.12
CA GLY A 303 -1.34 5.54 9.18
C GLY A 303 -2.58 6.42 8.97
N GLY A 304 -3.56 6.38 9.85
CA GLY A 304 -4.77 7.21 9.78
C GLY A 304 -4.45 8.68 10.04
N ILE A 305 -4.71 9.56 9.05
CA ILE A 305 -4.42 11.00 9.11
C ILE A 305 -5.59 11.87 8.63
N SER A 306 -6.79 11.30 8.60
CA SER A 306 -8.05 12.04 8.46
C SER A 306 -8.88 11.82 9.73
N PRO A 307 -9.82 12.72 10.07
CA PRO A 307 -10.65 12.55 11.27
C PRO A 307 -11.34 11.19 11.32
N GLU A 308 -11.94 10.74 10.21
CA GLU A 308 -12.63 9.45 10.11
C GLU A 308 -11.65 8.27 10.26
N GLY A 309 -10.42 8.40 9.71
CA GLY A 309 -9.37 7.40 9.86
C GLY A 309 -8.89 7.29 11.30
N VAL A 310 -8.69 8.42 11.98
CA VAL A 310 -8.33 8.48 13.40
C VAL A 310 -9.43 7.87 14.26
N ALA A 311 -10.69 8.26 14.05
CA ALA A 311 -11.85 7.70 14.76
C ALA A 311 -11.93 6.17 14.62
N ALA A 312 -11.76 5.65 13.40
CA ALA A 312 -11.76 4.21 13.14
C ALA A 312 -10.62 3.48 13.87
N THR A 313 -9.43 4.09 13.90
CA THR A 313 -8.27 3.54 14.59
C THR A 313 -8.48 3.54 16.11
N VAL A 314 -8.99 4.63 16.67
CA VAL A 314 -9.34 4.74 18.11
C VAL A 314 -10.37 3.68 18.51
N ALA A 315 -11.41 3.49 17.69
CA ALA A 315 -12.43 2.47 17.93
C ALA A 315 -11.84 1.04 17.89
N ASP A 316 -10.92 0.75 16.99
CA ASP A 316 -10.25 -0.55 16.92
C ASP A 316 -9.28 -0.75 18.07
N TYR A 317 -8.53 0.29 18.45
CA TYR A 317 -7.63 0.27 19.60
C TYR A 317 -8.40 0.00 20.89
N LEU A 318 -9.51 0.72 21.13
CA LEU A 318 -10.36 0.52 22.31
C LEU A 318 -10.95 -0.90 22.34
N ARG A 319 -11.40 -1.44 21.22
CA ARG A 319 -11.91 -2.81 21.11
C ARG A 319 -10.85 -3.85 21.45
N TRP A 320 -9.59 -3.61 21.04
CA TRP A 320 -8.49 -4.53 21.26
C TRP A 320 -7.89 -4.42 22.65
N HIS A 321 -7.56 -3.19 23.08
CA HIS A 321 -6.83 -2.94 24.33
C HIS A 321 -7.77 -2.71 25.53
N GLY A 322 -8.98 -2.22 25.29
CA GLY A 322 -10.00 -1.99 26.32
C GLY A 322 -9.92 -0.64 27.01
N ARG A 323 -8.85 0.15 26.85
CA ARG A 323 -8.63 1.47 27.47
C ARG A 323 -7.97 2.43 26.50
N LEU A 324 -8.11 3.74 26.75
CA LEU A 324 -7.48 4.82 25.99
C LEU A 324 -6.40 5.49 26.86
N ASP A 325 -5.26 4.81 27.06
CA ASP A 325 -4.19 5.25 27.96
C ASP A 325 -3.33 6.35 27.31
N THR A 326 -2.39 5.99 26.47
CA THR A 326 -1.45 6.92 25.82
C THR A 326 -1.59 6.89 24.32
N VAL A 327 -1.55 8.06 23.68
CA VAL A 327 -1.42 8.18 22.22
C VAL A 327 -0.29 9.12 21.88
N VAL A 328 0.54 8.71 20.88
CA VAL A 328 1.55 9.56 20.24
C VAL A 328 1.09 9.80 18.81
N ALA A 329 0.89 11.06 18.43
CA ALA A 329 0.26 11.41 17.16
C ALA A 329 1.10 12.41 16.35
N SER A 330 1.09 12.28 15.01
CA SER A 330 1.81 13.16 14.10
C SER A 330 0.94 13.53 12.90
N PHE A 331 0.35 14.73 12.92
CA PHE A 331 -0.51 15.25 11.87
C PHE A 331 0.05 16.55 11.28
N PRO A 332 0.47 16.58 9.98
CA PRO A 332 1.03 17.77 9.35
C PRO A 332 -0.06 18.78 8.97
N ASP A 333 0.34 20.01 8.73
CA ASP A 333 -0.54 21.15 8.42
C ASP A 333 -1.39 20.98 7.17
N THR A 334 -1.03 20.05 6.28
CA THR A 334 -1.82 19.68 5.09
C THR A 334 -3.10 18.90 5.43
N LYS A 335 -3.30 18.54 6.71
CA LYS A 335 -4.47 17.79 7.21
C LYS A 335 -5.33 18.68 8.10
N ASP A 336 -6.54 18.19 8.39
CA ASP A 336 -7.40 18.82 9.42
C ASP A 336 -6.89 18.40 10.81
N VAL A 337 -5.82 19.08 11.26
CA VAL A 337 -5.09 18.78 12.48
C VAL A 337 -6.00 18.88 13.70
N ALA A 338 -6.84 19.92 13.77
CA ALA A 338 -7.72 20.15 14.91
C ALA A 338 -8.78 19.04 15.04
N ALA A 339 -9.39 18.63 13.92
CA ALA A 339 -10.36 17.55 13.91
C ALA A 339 -9.69 16.19 14.21
N CYS A 340 -8.50 15.91 13.68
CA CYS A 340 -7.75 14.69 14.02
C CYS A 340 -7.43 14.60 15.51
N PHE A 341 -6.95 15.68 16.14
CA PHE A 341 -6.70 15.69 17.60
C PHE A 341 -7.98 15.65 18.43
N ALA A 342 -9.10 16.14 17.90
CA ALA A 342 -10.40 16.04 18.57
C ALA A 342 -10.83 14.58 18.78
N GLU A 343 -10.55 13.69 17.83
CA GLU A 343 -10.82 12.24 17.94
C GLU A 343 -9.96 11.55 19.01
N LEU A 344 -8.88 12.17 19.47
CA LEU A 344 -7.98 11.63 20.49
C LEU A 344 -8.31 12.09 21.93
N ARG A 345 -9.32 12.93 22.13
CA ARG A 345 -9.66 13.51 23.44
C ARG A 345 -10.03 12.50 24.52
N GLY A 346 -10.37 11.27 24.13
CA GLY A 346 -10.66 10.19 25.09
C GLY A 346 -9.44 9.56 25.73
N PHE A 347 -8.23 9.81 25.21
CA PHE A 347 -7.00 9.29 25.80
C PHE A 347 -6.61 10.05 27.07
N GLU A 348 -6.07 9.33 28.06
CA GLU A 348 -5.55 9.93 29.30
C GLU A 348 -4.36 10.86 28.99
N LEU A 349 -3.54 10.49 28.01
CA LEU A 349 -2.39 11.28 27.56
C LEU A 349 -2.29 11.32 26.03
N VAL A 350 -2.23 12.53 25.48
CA VAL A 350 -1.96 12.81 24.07
C VAL A 350 -0.59 13.48 23.95
N ILE A 351 0.33 12.87 23.19
CA ILE A 351 1.66 13.41 22.89
C ILE A 351 1.71 13.75 21.41
N PRO A 352 1.68 15.03 21.02
CA PRO A 352 1.89 15.43 19.63
C PRO A 352 3.36 15.25 19.24
N SER A 353 3.62 15.10 17.91
CA SER A 353 5.00 14.98 17.43
C SER A 353 5.17 15.45 15.99
N ARG A 354 6.43 15.71 15.59
CA ARG A 354 6.85 16.04 14.25
C ARG A 354 7.59 14.86 13.63
N ALA A 355 7.09 14.35 12.51
CA ALA A 355 7.67 13.17 11.86
C ALA A 355 8.74 13.48 10.82
N ASP A 356 8.67 14.66 10.19
CA ASP A 356 9.48 15.01 9.03
C ASP A 356 9.90 16.49 9.06
N ASP A 357 11.12 16.78 8.60
CA ASP A 357 11.62 18.15 8.49
C ASP A 357 11.06 18.89 7.26
N TYR A 358 10.49 18.17 6.29
CA TYR A 358 9.92 18.76 5.06
C TYR A 358 8.41 19.03 5.16
N LEU A 359 7.74 18.58 6.22
CA LEU A 359 6.34 18.87 6.51
C LEU A 359 6.24 19.91 7.63
N ALA A 360 5.30 20.82 7.52
CA ALA A 360 5.00 21.79 8.58
C ALA A 360 4.02 21.18 9.60
N PHE A 361 4.22 21.52 10.87
CA PHE A 361 3.42 21.09 12.03
C PHE A 361 2.97 22.27 12.90
N THR A 362 2.90 23.49 12.31
CA THR A 362 2.59 24.74 13.03
C THR A 362 1.20 24.72 13.65
N LYS A 363 0.24 23.98 13.06
CA LYS A 363 -1.10 23.82 13.64
C LYS A 363 -1.08 22.95 14.91
N ALA A 364 -0.21 21.94 14.97
CA ALA A 364 -0.02 21.15 16.18
C ALA A 364 0.70 21.98 17.27
N GLU A 365 1.70 22.77 16.90
CA GLU A 365 2.42 23.72 17.78
C GLU A 365 1.50 24.81 18.32
N ALA A 366 0.45 25.18 17.61
CA ALA A 366 -0.57 26.10 18.11
C ALA A 366 -1.56 25.47 19.12
N LEU A 367 -1.67 24.15 19.15
CA LEU A 367 -2.56 23.42 20.06
C LEU A 367 -1.84 22.90 21.31
N TYR A 368 -0.52 22.73 21.26
CA TYR A 368 0.29 22.11 22.30
C TYR A 368 1.58 22.90 22.53
N ASP A 369 1.96 23.11 23.79
CA ASP A 369 3.16 23.84 24.18
C ASP A 369 4.47 23.13 23.82
N ASP A 370 4.43 21.79 23.67
CA ASP A 370 5.57 20.94 23.35
C ASP A 370 5.22 19.96 22.23
N VAL A 371 5.93 20.04 21.08
CA VAL A 371 5.77 19.15 19.94
C VAL A 371 7.15 18.61 19.56
N PRO A 372 7.66 17.59 20.25
CA PRO A 372 8.98 17.02 20.03
C PRO A 372 9.09 16.29 18.69
N ASP A 373 10.30 15.92 18.28
CA ASP A 373 10.49 14.99 17.19
C ASP A 373 9.86 13.62 17.48
N ALA A 374 9.54 12.87 16.41
CA ALA A 374 8.80 11.62 16.55
C ALA A 374 9.52 10.58 17.41
N ARG A 375 10.86 10.44 17.31
CA ARG A 375 11.60 9.44 18.09
C ARG A 375 11.54 9.75 19.58
N THR A 376 11.73 11.01 19.95
CA THR A 376 11.61 11.49 21.33
C THR A 376 10.19 11.28 21.88
N ALA A 377 9.16 11.65 21.11
CA ALA A 377 7.76 11.47 21.49
C ALA A 377 7.40 9.97 21.70
N LEU A 378 7.82 9.12 20.77
CA LEU A 378 7.57 7.67 20.81
C LEU A 378 8.25 7.03 22.02
N ALA A 379 9.52 7.36 22.29
CA ALA A 379 10.24 6.84 23.46
C ALA A 379 9.54 7.26 24.77
N ARG A 380 9.12 8.53 24.88
CA ARG A 380 8.36 9.06 26.04
C ARG A 380 7.01 8.35 26.20
N GLY A 381 6.27 8.16 25.09
CA GLY A 381 4.97 7.47 25.14
C GLY A 381 5.08 6.03 25.60
N LEU A 382 6.10 5.29 25.12
CA LEU A 382 6.36 3.92 25.55
C LEU A 382 6.79 3.84 27.04
N GLU A 383 7.62 4.77 27.50
CA GLU A 383 8.04 4.82 28.91
C GLU A 383 6.84 5.03 29.83
N ILE A 384 5.97 5.99 29.50
CA ILE A 384 4.76 6.29 30.27
C ILE A 384 3.79 5.11 30.24
N ALA A 385 3.51 4.53 29.06
CA ALA A 385 2.64 3.38 28.93
C ALA A 385 3.14 2.19 29.78
N ARG A 386 4.47 1.96 29.80
CA ARG A 386 5.09 0.91 30.63
C ARG A 386 4.93 1.22 32.12
N ALA A 387 5.18 2.45 32.54
CA ALA A 387 5.06 2.85 33.96
C ALA A 387 3.62 2.74 34.49
N GLN A 388 2.63 2.92 33.63
CA GLN A 388 1.21 2.82 33.94
C GLN A 388 0.62 1.41 33.77
N GLY A 389 1.42 0.44 33.26
CA GLY A 389 0.91 -0.89 32.92
C GLY A 389 -0.19 -0.82 31.84
N GLY A 390 -0.06 0.11 30.92
CA GLY A 390 -1.05 0.46 29.89
C GLY A 390 -0.63 0.15 28.48
N GLY A 391 -1.30 0.80 27.52
CA GLY A 391 -1.02 0.69 26.11
C GLY A 391 -0.66 2.03 25.45
N CYS A 392 -0.13 1.95 24.25
CA CYS A 392 0.26 3.11 23.44
C CYS A 392 -0.30 2.98 22.01
N LEU A 393 -1.12 3.94 21.59
CA LEU A 393 -1.48 4.12 20.19
C LEU A 393 -0.45 5.05 19.53
N MET A 394 0.10 4.65 18.39
CA MET A 394 1.00 5.42 17.55
C MET A 394 0.33 5.68 16.22
N ILE A 395 -0.02 6.95 15.93
CA ILE A 395 -0.81 7.29 14.75
C ILE A 395 -0.28 8.53 14.04
N GLY A 396 -0.14 8.47 12.71
CA GLY A 396 0.39 9.60 11.95
C GLY A 396 0.65 9.30 10.48
N THR A 397 1.45 10.17 9.84
CA THR A 397 1.85 10.02 8.44
C THR A 397 2.58 8.70 8.18
N GLN A 398 2.74 8.36 6.91
CA GLN A 398 3.53 7.17 6.51
C GLN A 398 4.98 7.25 7.03
N SER A 399 5.60 8.44 7.03
CA SER A 399 6.94 8.66 7.59
C SER A 399 6.95 8.43 9.10
N TYR A 400 5.92 8.90 9.80
CA TYR A 400 5.77 8.65 11.24
C TYR A 400 5.62 7.15 11.54
N VAL A 401 4.79 6.45 10.78
CA VAL A 401 4.63 4.98 10.88
C VAL A 401 5.97 4.26 10.68
N ALA A 402 6.75 4.69 9.68
CA ALA A 402 8.08 4.13 9.44
C ALA A 402 9.00 4.29 10.65
N ILE A 403 9.01 5.48 11.28
CA ILE A 403 9.80 5.77 12.49
C ILE A 403 9.28 4.93 13.68
N ALA A 404 7.97 4.82 13.84
CA ALA A 404 7.36 4.02 14.91
C ALA A 404 7.74 2.53 14.80
N LEU A 405 7.64 1.95 13.60
CA LEU A 405 8.05 0.57 13.35
C LEU A 405 9.55 0.34 13.54
N ASP A 406 10.38 1.35 13.23
CA ASP A 406 11.82 1.31 13.49
C ASP A 406 12.14 1.36 14.99
N VAL A 407 11.48 2.23 15.75
CA VAL A 407 11.61 2.30 17.23
C VAL A 407 11.17 1.01 17.91
N LEU A 408 10.14 0.34 17.37
CA LEU A 408 9.63 -0.93 17.89
C LEU A 408 10.44 -2.14 17.39
N ASP A 409 11.43 -1.94 16.51
CA ASP A 409 12.19 -2.98 15.82
C ASP A 409 11.32 -4.05 15.16
N VAL A 410 10.22 -3.61 14.54
CA VAL A 410 9.30 -4.51 13.83
C VAL A 410 9.93 -4.96 12.52
N ALA A 411 10.05 -6.28 12.34
CA ALA A 411 10.47 -6.84 11.06
C ALA A 411 9.40 -6.60 9.99
N THR A 412 9.78 -5.96 8.88
CA THR A 412 8.87 -5.58 7.79
C THR A 412 9.22 -6.24 6.45
N GLU A 413 10.30 -7.05 6.42
CA GLU A 413 10.77 -7.71 5.21
C GLU A 413 9.82 -8.80 4.71
N ARG A 414 9.04 -9.43 5.61
CA ARG A 414 8.08 -10.47 5.24
C ARG A 414 6.65 -9.98 5.42
N ALA A 415 5.89 -9.96 4.33
CA ALA A 415 4.48 -9.55 4.34
C ALA A 415 3.53 -10.74 4.59
N PHE A 416 3.89 -11.93 4.13
CA PHE A 416 3.18 -13.19 4.38
C PHE A 416 4.13 -14.37 4.18
N THR A 417 3.73 -15.54 4.65
CA THR A 417 4.43 -16.81 4.41
C THR A 417 3.58 -17.66 3.48
N PRO A 418 4.11 -18.06 2.30
CA PRO A 418 3.41 -19.03 1.46
C PRO A 418 3.11 -20.32 2.24
N PRO A 419 1.98 -20.96 2.01
CA PRO A 419 1.64 -22.21 2.70
C PRO A 419 2.58 -23.33 2.25
N PRO A 420 2.86 -24.29 3.14
CA PRO A 420 3.75 -25.42 2.85
C PRO A 420 3.26 -26.32 1.73
#